data_a07fc6df6c1d9835b41e5c59776e8e0b
#
_entry.id   a07fc6df6c1d9835b41e5c59776e8e0b
#
_cell.length_a   1.000
_cell.length_b   1.000
_cell.length_c   1.000
_cell.angle_alpha   90.00
_cell.angle_beta   90.00
_cell.angle_gamma   90.00
#
_symmetry.space_group_name_H-M   'P 1'
#
loop_
_entity.id
_entity.type
_entity.pdbx_description
1 polymer ?
#
loop_
_entity_poly.entity_id
_entity_poly.type
_entity_poly.pdbx_seq_one_letter_code
_entity_poly.pdbx_strand_id
1 'polypeptide(L)'
;WQILLGMFFGVLFGLLCSQLDWGKSFVVDWIKPFGTILINALKLIAVPLILASLIKGVSDLKNIAQLSNMGGRTIGLYLLTTLTAVTIGLTIVNVIKPGNPLSDETRKELLTSYATDAAAKQSVAAAQKEAGPLQALVDLVPSNIFAAMQDNGNMLQVIFFAIFFGVGLVLIPNKKAKPVKDFFDALNEVILKLIDLIMIAAPYGVFALL
;
A
#
# COMPACT_ATOMS: atom_id res chain seq x y z
N TRP A 1 -3.86 11.80 18.07
CA TRP A 1 -2.93 12.16 19.15
C TRP A 1 -2.18 10.93 19.69
N GLN A 2 -2.84 9.81 19.97
CA GLN A 2 -2.22 8.60 20.54
C GLN A 2 -1.10 8.05 19.64
N ILE A 3 -1.27 8.06 18.31
CA ILE A 3 -0.24 7.61 17.36
C ILE A 3 0.97 8.54 17.42
N LEU A 4 0.78 9.86 17.47
CA LEU A 4 1.87 10.82 17.59
C LEU A 4 2.65 10.66 18.91
N LEU A 5 1.94 10.39 20.00
CA LEU A 5 2.58 10.05 21.27
C LEU A 5 3.36 8.74 21.17
N GLY A 6 2.80 7.71 20.53
CA GLY A 6 3.50 6.46 20.25
C GLY A 6 4.78 6.67 19.46
N MET A 7 4.75 7.51 18.40
CA MET A 7 5.92 7.89 17.63
C MET A 7 6.98 8.60 18.49
N PHE A 8 6.58 9.60 19.27
CA PHE A 8 7.51 10.37 20.11
C PHE A 8 8.20 9.47 21.14
N PHE A 9 7.43 8.66 21.86
CA PHE A 9 7.99 7.74 22.85
C PHE A 9 8.81 6.62 22.21
N GLY A 10 8.44 6.14 21.00
CA GLY A 10 9.21 5.14 20.26
C GLY A 10 10.61 5.65 19.91
N VAL A 11 10.71 6.84 19.34
CA VAL A 11 12.00 7.48 19.04
C VAL A 11 12.83 7.69 20.30
N LEU A 12 12.22 8.23 21.36
CA LEU A 12 12.94 8.46 22.63
C LEU A 12 13.46 7.15 23.22
N PHE A 13 12.63 6.11 23.23
CA PHE A 13 13.00 4.79 23.73
C PHE A 13 14.10 4.13 22.88
N GLY A 14 13.99 4.23 21.56
CA GLY A 14 15.00 3.71 20.62
C GLY A 14 16.36 4.39 20.81
N LEU A 15 16.38 5.73 21.00
CA LEU A 15 17.60 6.46 21.32
C LEU A 15 18.23 6.05 22.64
N LEU A 16 17.42 5.82 23.68
CA LEU A 16 17.92 5.33 24.98
C LEU A 16 18.49 3.91 24.85
N CYS A 17 17.78 3.00 24.19
CA CYS A 17 18.23 1.63 23.97
C CYS A 17 19.48 1.56 23.09
N SER A 18 19.68 2.50 22.17
CA SER A 18 20.87 2.52 21.30
C SER A 18 22.17 2.79 22.05
N GLN A 19 22.10 3.39 23.26
CA GLN A 19 23.25 3.66 24.12
C GLN A 19 23.61 2.48 25.04
N LEU A 20 22.78 1.43 25.08
CA LEU A 20 22.99 0.24 25.92
C LEU A 20 23.47 -0.92 25.05
N ASP A 21 24.52 -1.63 25.48
CA ASP A 21 25.10 -2.76 24.75
C ASP A 21 24.08 -3.88 24.44
N TRP A 22 23.16 -4.13 25.38
CA TRP A 22 22.09 -5.12 25.24
C TRP A 22 20.81 -4.55 24.57
N GLY A 23 20.72 -3.23 24.48
CA GLY A 23 19.49 -2.54 24.04
C GLY A 23 19.08 -2.89 22.61
N LYS A 24 20.04 -2.99 21.69
CA LYS A 24 19.78 -3.35 20.28
C LYS A 24 19.13 -4.73 20.15
N SER A 25 19.68 -5.76 20.84
CA SER A 25 19.13 -7.12 20.82
C SER A 25 17.74 -7.15 21.45
N PHE A 26 17.55 -6.46 22.56
CA PHE A 26 16.25 -6.39 23.23
C PHE A 26 15.17 -5.78 22.32
N VAL A 27 15.47 -4.66 21.65
CA VAL A 27 14.52 -4.02 20.74
C VAL A 27 14.19 -4.92 19.54
N VAL A 28 15.19 -5.57 18.94
CA VAL A 28 14.99 -6.44 17.77
C VAL A 28 14.17 -7.68 18.13
N ASP A 29 14.46 -8.31 19.28
CA ASP A 29 13.86 -9.60 19.63
C ASP A 29 12.49 -9.44 20.32
N TRP A 30 12.27 -8.38 21.09
CA TRP A 30 11.08 -8.23 21.93
C TRP A 30 10.14 -7.10 21.50
N ILE A 31 10.64 -6.00 20.97
CA ILE A 31 9.82 -4.83 20.62
C ILE A 31 9.41 -4.84 19.15
N LYS A 32 10.36 -4.99 18.25
CA LYS A 32 10.14 -4.99 16.80
C LYS A 32 9.07 -5.98 16.33
N PRO A 33 8.89 -7.18 16.90
CA PRO A 33 7.82 -8.09 16.52
C PRO A 33 6.42 -7.48 16.60
N PHE A 34 6.13 -6.64 17.61
CA PHE A 34 4.83 -5.96 17.73
C PHE A 34 4.59 -4.98 16.58
N GLY A 35 5.62 -4.26 16.17
CA GLY A 35 5.55 -3.41 14.98
C GLY A 35 5.33 -4.21 13.70
N THR A 36 6.03 -5.33 13.54
CA THR A 36 5.85 -6.25 12.41
C THR A 36 4.43 -6.83 12.35
N ILE A 37 3.86 -7.19 13.52
CA ILE A 37 2.47 -7.66 13.62
C ILE A 37 1.50 -6.58 13.12
N LEU A 38 1.70 -5.33 13.51
CA LEU A 38 0.85 -4.22 13.01
C LEU A 38 0.93 -4.11 11.50
N ILE A 39 2.14 -4.10 10.91
CA ILE A 39 2.31 -4.04 9.46
C ILE A 39 1.63 -5.22 8.76
N ASN A 40 1.79 -6.43 9.30
CA ASN A 40 1.17 -7.62 8.74
C ASN A 40 -0.36 -7.59 8.85
N ALA A 41 -0.91 -7.05 9.95
CA ALA A 41 -2.34 -6.87 10.12
C ALA A 41 -2.91 -5.86 9.10
N LEU A 42 -2.19 -4.77 8.80
CA LEU A 42 -2.58 -3.82 7.76
C LEU A 42 -2.50 -4.45 6.36
N LYS A 43 -1.46 -5.24 6.08
CA LYS A 43 -1.32 -5.97 4.80
C LYS A 43 -2.41 -7.04 4.62
N LEU A 44 -2.80 -7.72 5.70
CA LEU A 44 -3.84 -8.76 5.69
C LEU A 44 -5.19 -8.21 5.19
N ILE A 45 -5.53 -6.99 5.56
CA ILE A 45 -6.84 -6.39 5.22
C ILE A 45 -6.84 -5.78 3.81
N ALA A 46 -5.69 -5.50 3.22
CA ALA A 46 -5.61 -4.75 1.97
C ALA A 46 -6.40 -5.41 0.82
N VAL A 47 -6.21 -6.69 0.56
CA VAL A 47 -6.91 -7.43 -0.51
C VAL A 47 -8.43 -7.51 -0.26
N PRO A 48 -8.92 -7.96 0.91
CA PRO A 48 -10.35 -7.97 1.22
C PRO A 48 -11.00 -6.58 1.12
N LEU A 49 -10.32 -5.53 1.59
CA LEU A 49 -10.82 -4.16 1.51
C LEU A 49 -11.00 -3.70 0.07
N ILE A 50 -9.98 -3.91 -0.77
CA ILE A 50 -10.03 -3.54 -2.18
C ILE A 50 -11.20 -4.25 -2.88
N LEU A 51 -11.33 -5.55 -2.67
CA LEU A 51 -12.41 -6.32 -3.28
C LEU A 51 -13.79 -5.82 -2.84
N ALA A 52 -14.03 -5.75 -1.53
CA ALA A 52 -15.33 -5.37 -1.01
C ALA A 52 -15.70 -3.94 -1.40
N SER A 53 -14.80 -2.97 -1.20
CA SER A 53 -15.07 -1.55 -1.45
C SER A 53 -15.22 -1.23 -2.94
N LEU A 54 -14.38 -1.81 -3.81
CA LEU A 54 -14.46 -1.54 -5.24
C LEU A 54 -15.65 -2.23 -5.90
N ILE A 55 -15.92 -3.51 -5.57
CA ILE A 55 -17.09 -4.21 -6.10
C ILE A 55 -18.37 -3.49 -5.68
N LYS A 56 -18.49 -3.09 -4.39
CA LYS A 56 -19.59 -2.28 -3.91
C LYS A 56 -19.67 -0.97 -4.70
N GLY A 57 -18.60 -0.17 -4.72
CA GLY A 57 -18.60 1.14 -5.36
C GLY A 57 -18.92 1.12 -6.85
N VAL A 58 -18.41 0.14 -7.61
CA VAL A 58 -18.70 -0.01 -9.03
C VAL A 58 -20.13 -0.53 -9.24
N SER A 59 -20.59 -1.48 -8.44
CA SER A 59 -21.92 -2.09 -8.59
C SER A 59 -23.07 -1.14 -8.23
N ASP A 60 -22.80 -0.07 -7.47
CA ASP A 60 -23.79 0.96 -7.11
C ASP A 60 -24.00 1.99 -8.23
N LEU A 61 -23.19 1.97 -9.28
CA LEU A 61 -23.36 2.85 -10.43
C LEU A 61 -24.63 2.48 -11.22
N LYS A 62 -25.33 3.50 -11.68
CA LYS A 62 -26.60 3.33 -12.43
C LYS A 62 -26.38 2.80 -13.85
N ASN A 63 -25.24 3.10 -14.44
CA ASN A 63 -24.88 2.66 -15.79
C ASN A 63 -23.35 2.77 -16.03
N ILE A 64 -22.88 2.06 -17.07
CA ILE A 64 -21.45 2.02 -17.45
C ILE A 64 -20.94 3.38 -17.94
N ALA A 65 -21.80 4.22 -18.56
CA ALA A 65 -21.39 5.55 -19.00
C ALA A 65 -20.94 6.44 -17.83
N GLN A 66 -21.57 6.29 -16.67
CA GLN A 66 -21.15 6.97 -15.43
C GLN A 66 -19.76 6.51 -14.99
N LEU A 67 -19.47 5.22 -15.05
CA LEU A 67 -18.15 4.66 -14.75
C LEU A 67 -17.07 5.25 -15.69
N SER A 68 -17.34 5.30 -16.99
CA SER A 68 -16.42 5.84 -17.99
C SER A 68 -16.09 7.31 -17.74
N ASN A 69 -17.09 8.14 -17.48
CA ASN A 69 -16.92 9.57 -17.22
C ASN A 69 -16.18 9.85 -15.91
N MET A 70 -16.53 9.13 -14.84
CA MET A 70 -15.85 9.25 -13.55
C MET A 70 -14.43 8.71 -13.64
N GLY A 71 -14.25 7.54 -14.26
CA GLY A 71 -12.94 6.92 -14.43
C GLY A 71 -11.97 7.80 -15.21
N GLY A 72 -12.40 8.37 -16.35
CA GLY A 72 -11.56 9.27 -17.14
C GLY A 72 -11.10 10.52 -16.37
N ARG A 73 -12.00 11.15 -15.61
CA ARG A 73 -11.66 12.30 -14.76
C ARG A 73 -10.71 11.91 -13.63
N THR A 74 -10.96 10.77 -12.98
CA THR A 74 -10.11 10.27 -11.88
C THR A 74 -8.71 9.95 -12.37
N ILE A 75 -8.57 9.26 -13.51
CA ILE A 75 -7.25 8.96 -14.11
C ILE A 75 -6.53 10.25 -14.48
N GLY A 76 -7.21 11.22 -15.10
CA GLY A 76 -6.63 12.51 -15.44
C GLY A 76 -6.11 13.28 -14.23
N LEU A 77 -6.90 13.35 -13.15
CA LEU A 77 -6.50 13.96 -11.88
C LEU A 77 -5.33 13.21 -11.23
N TYR A 78 -5.38 11.87 -11.25
CA TYR A 78 -4.32 11.04 -10.69
C TYR A 78 -2.99 11.26 -11.41
N LEU A 79 -2.99 11.27 -12.74
CA LEU A 79 -1.79 11.55 -13.53
C LEU A 79 -1.24 12.95 -13.25
N LEU A 80 -2.11 13.96 -13.17
CA LEU A 80 -1.71 15.33 -12.87
C LEU A 80 -1.09 15.45 -11.48
N THR A 81 -1.75 14.90 -10.46
CA THR A 81 -1.25 14.94 -9.07
C THR A 81 0.04 14.16 -8.89
N THR A 82 0.16 13.00 -9.54
CA THR A 82 1.38 12.18 -9.51
C THR A 82 2.54 12.91 -10.17
N LEU A 83 2.34 13.48 -11.35
CA LEU A 83 3.36 14.28 -12.04
C LEU A 83 3.83 15.46 -11.17
N THR A 84 2.88 16.17 -10.58
CA THR A 84 3.17 17.30 -9.68
C THR A 84 3.95 16.84 -8.45
N ALA A 85 3.53 15.77 -7.79
CA ALA A 85 4.19 15.24 -6.60
C ALA A 85 5.62 14.77 -6.89
N VAL A 86 5.82 14.04 -8.00
CA VAL A 86 7.15 13.59 -8.44
C VAL A 86 8.05 14.80 -8.76
N THR A 87 7.52 15.79 -9.47
CA THR A 87 8.29 17.02 -9.80
C THR A 87 8.71 17.76 -8.55
N ILE A 88 7.81 17.96 -7.59
CA ILE A 88 8.13 18.59 -6.30
C ILE A 88 9.17 17.76 -5.55
N GLY A 89 8.99 16.45 -5.42
CA GLY A 89 9.93 15.57 -4.72
C GLY A 89 11.34 15.61 -5.32
N LEU A 90 11.46 15.51 -6.64
CA LEU A 90 12.73 15.59 -7.35
C LEU A 90 13.38 16.97 -7.19
N THR A 91 12.59 18.05 -7.26
CA THR A 91 13.10 19.41 -7.07
C THR A 91 13.67 19.59 -5.67
N ILE A 92 12.93 19.16 -4.64
CA ILE A 92 13.38 19.24 -3.24
C ILE A 92 14.67 18.45 -3.03
N VAL A 93 14.74 17.20 -3.51
CA VAL A 93 15.95 16.37 -3.36
C VAL A 93 17.15 16.98 -4.08
N ASN A 94 16.95 17.53 -5.28
CA ASN A 94 18.03 18.17 -6.03
C ASN A 94 18.50 19.50 -5.43
N VAL A 95 17.62 20.26 -4.77
CA VAL A 95 17.96 21.52 -4.10
C VAL A 95 18.63 21.26 -2.75
N ILE A 96 18.03 20.42 -1.92
CA ILE A 96 18.50 20.15 -0.55
C ILE A 96 19.74 19.25 -0.55
N LYS A 97 19.85 18.31 -1.51
CA LYS A 97 20.93 17.31 -1.61
C LYS A 97 21.24 16.65 -0.27
N PRO A 98 20.28 15.96 0.36
CA PRO A 98 20.37 15.44 1.73
C PRO A 98 21.52 14.44 1.92
N GLY A 99 22.08 13.89 0.85
CA GLY A 99 23.24 12.98 0.91
C GLY A 99 24.60 13.68 1.02
N ASN A 100 24.68 15.01 0.79
CA ASN A 100 25.98 15.73 0.82
C ASN A 100 26.58 15.88 2.23
N PRO A 101 25.79 16.08 3.32
CA PRO A 101 26.36 16.21 4.65
C PRO A 101 26.74 14.88 5.32
N LEU A 102 26.50 13.73 4.67
CA LEU A 102 26.85 12.43 5.24
C LEU A 102 28.36 12.19 5.15
N SER A 103 28.94 11.68 6.26
CA SER A 103 30.34 11.22 6.25
C SER A 103 30.52 10.04 5.27
N ASP A 104 31.71 9.88 4.72
CA ASP A 104 32.02 8.79 3.79
C ASP A 104 31.83 7.38 4.44
N GLU A 105 32.02 7.26 5.73
CA GLU A 105 31.76 6.05 6.52
C GLU A 105 30.26 5.72 6.56
N THR A 106 29.44 6.68 6.99
CA THR A 106 27.98 6.50 7.05
C THR A 106 27.41 6.22 5.66
N ARG A 107 27.94 6.86 4.62
CA ARG A 107 27.54 6.63 3.23
C ARG A 107 27.85 5.18 2.78
N LYS A 108 29.03 4.66 3.12
CA LYS A 108 29.41 3.26 2.82
C LYS A 108 28.56 2.27 3.58
N GLU A 109 28.28 2.53 4.84
CA GLU A 109 27.42 1.68 5.69
C GLU A 109 25.99 1.62 5.13
N LEU A 110 25.40 2.76 4.76
CA LEU A 110 24.08 2.81 4.13
C LEU A 110 24.07 2.11 2.76
N LEU A 111 25.07 2.33 1.92
CA LEU A 111 25.17 1.65 0.64
C LEU A 111 25.27 0.14 0.78
N THR A 112 26.00 -0.37 1.78
CA THR A 112 26.09 -1.81 2.05
C THR A 112 24.79 -2.37 2.62
N SER A 113 24.18 -1.68 3.56
CA SER A 113 22.96 -2.12 4.22
C SER A 113 21.75 -2.18 3.27
N TYR A 114 21.67 -1.27 2.31
CA TYR A 114 20.56 -1.18 1.35
C TYR A 114 20.94 -1.63 -0.07
N ALA A 115 22.14 -2.16 -0.29
CA ALA A 115 22.60 -2.59 -1.61
C ALA A 115 21.65 -3.62 -2.25
N THR A 116 21.17 -4.60 -1.47
CA THR A 116 20.28 -5.65 -1.94
C THR A 116 18.92 -5.09 -2.37
N ASP A 117 18.34 -4.18 -1.57
CA ASP A 117 17.06 -3.56 -1.88
C ASP A 117 17.17 -2.61 -3.08
N ALA A 118 18.26 -1.86 -3.17
CA ALA A 118 18.53 -0.97 -4.30
C ALA A 118 18.73 -1.76 -5.60
N ALA A 119 19.48 -2.86 -5.56
CA ALA A 119 19.69 -3.74 -6.70
C ALA A 119 18.38 -4.40 -7.16
N ALA A 120 17.55 -4.88 -6.22
CA ALA A 120 16.23 -5.44 -6.52
C ALA A 120 15.32 -4.41 -7.21
N LYS A 121 15.28 -3.17 -6.72
CA LYS A 121 14.49 -2.09 -7.35
C LYS A 121 15.03 -1.68 -8.71
N GLN A 122 16.36 -1.66 -8.88
CA GLN A 122 16.98 -1.37 -10.16
C GLN A 122 16.70 -2.46 -11.20
N SER A 123 16.73 -3.75 -10.81
CA SER A 123 16.40 -4.84 -11.72
C SER A 123 14.94 -4.81 -12.16
N VAL A 124 14.00 -4.49 -11.26
CA VAL A 124 12.58 -4.28 -11.61
C VAL A 124 12.41 -3.11 -12.58
N ALA A 125 13.08 -1.99 -12.32
CA ALA A 125 13.02 -0.81 -13.19
C ALA A 125 13.63 -1.08 -14.58
N ALA A 126 14.73 -1.83 -14.64
CA ALA A 126 15.35 -2.25 -15.90
C ALA A 126 14.43 -3.19 -16.69
N ALA A 127 13.85 -4.20 -16.04
CA ALA A 127 12.88 -5.10 -16.67
C ALA A 127 11.64 -4.36 -17.22
N GLN A 128 11.12 -3.36 -16.47
CA GLN A 128 10.03 -2.52 -16.96
C GLN A 128 10.43 -1.65 -18.16
N LYS A 129 11.69 -1.23 -18.24
CA LYS A 129 12.18 -0.42 -19.36
C LYS A 129 12.38 -1.25 -20.64
N GLU A 130 12.72 -2.53 -20.49
CA GLU A 130 12.82 -3.50 -21.60
C GLU A 130 11.46 -4.03 -22.02
N ALA A 131 10.46 -3.96 -21.14
CA ALA A 131 9.09 -4.34 -21.46
C ALA A 131 8.50 -3.39 -22.51
N GLY A 132 7.75 -3.94 -23.45
CA GLY A 132 7.07 -3.13 -24.47
C GLY A 132 6.05 -2.16 -23.86
N PRO A 133 5.67 -1.09 -24.57
CA PRO A 133 4.80 -0.03 -24.06
C PRO A 133 3.40 -0.52 -23.61
N LEU A 134 2.98 -1.68 -24.09
CA LEU A 134 1.70 -2.28 -23.72
C LEU A 134 1.83 -3.33 -22.60
N GLN A 135 3.05 -3.66 -22.15
CA GLN A 135 3.25 -4.68 -21.14
C GLN A 135 2.53 -4.33 -19.83
N ALA A 136 2.52 -3.08 -19.43
CA ALA A 136 1.79 -2.62 -18.25
C ALA A 136 0.27 -2.93 -18.33
N LEU A 137 -0.33 -2.90 -19.52
CA LEU A 137 -1.73 -3.28 -19.72
C LEU A 137 -1.93 -4.80 -19.68
N VAL A 138 -0.96 -5.56 -20.20
CA VAL A 138 -0.97 -7.04 -20.13
C VAL A 138 -0.87 -7.48 -18.67
N ASP A 139 0.05 -6.88 -17.92
CA ASP A 139 0.30 -7.21 -16.52
C ASP A 139 -0.86 -6.80 -15.58
N LEU A 140 -1.74 -5.92 -16.04
CA LEU A 140 -2.94 -5.52 -15.30
C LEU A 140 -3.98 -6.64 -15.21
N VAL A 141 -4.03 -7.53 -16.22
CA VAL A 141 -5.02 -8.61 -16.30
C VAL A 141 -4.45 -9.88 -15.65
N PRO A 142 -4.96 -10.33 -14.49
CA PRO A 142 -4.46 -11.53 -13.85
C PRO A 142 -4.78 -12.78 -14.65
N SER A 143 -3.81 -13.68 -14.80
CA SER A 143 -4.05 -15.02 -15.34
C SER A 143 -4.84 -15.89 -14.33
N ASN A 144 -4.68 -15.61 -13.04
CA ASN A 144 -5.39 -16.27 -11.95
C ASN A 144 -5.59 -15.28 -10.80
N ILE A 145 -6.85 -14.97 -10.48
CA ILE A 145 -7.19 -14.02 -9.43
C ILE A 145 -6.75 -14.49 -8.05
N PHE A 146 -6.84 -15.79 -7.74
CA PHE A 146 -6.42 -16.30 -6.45
C PHE A 146 -4.90 -16.20 -6.25
N ALA A 147 -4.12 -16.42 -7.30
CA ALA A 147 -2.68 -16.21 -7.27
C ALA A 147 -2.35 -14.72 -7.06
N ALA A 148 -3.09 -13.81 -7.73
CA ALA A 148 -2.91 -12.37 -7.56
C ALA A 148 -3.22 -11.90 -6.12
N MET A 149 -4.21 -12.50 -5.46
CA MET A 149 -4.58 -12.16 -4.08
C MET A 149 -3.56 -12.62 -3.02
N GLN A 150 -2.67 -13.56 -3.35
CA GLN A 150 -1.65 -14.06 -2.42
C GLN A 150 -0.47 -13.11 -2.24
N ASP A 151 -0.26 -12.20 -3.18
CA ASP A 151 0.86 -11.26 -3.15
C ASP A 151 0.37 -9.82 -3.21
N ASN A 152 0.67 -9.07 -2.16
CA ASN A 152 0.37 -7.64 -2.09
C ASN A 152 1.08 -6.81 -3.20
N GLY A 153 2.08 -7.35 -3.88
CA GLY A 153 2.69 -6.76 -5.06
C GLY A 153 1.73 -6.72 -6.27
N ASN A 154 0.75 -7.61 -6.31
CA ASN A 154 -0.20 -7.76 -7.42
C ASN A 154 -1.53 -7.01 -7.21
N MET A 155 -1.56 -5.97 -6.36
CA MET A 155 -2.79 -5.22 -6.03
C MET A 155 -3.50 -4.67 -7.26
N LEU A 156 -2.78 -4.22 -8.29
CA LEU A 156 -3.40 -3.70 -9.52
C LEU A 156 -4.23 -4.76 -10.25
N GLN A 157 -3.81 -6.01 -10.22
CA GLN A 157 -4.56 -7.13 -10.79
C GLN A 157 -5.84 -7.41 -9.99
N VAL A 158 -5.78 -7.29 -8.66
CA VAL A 158 -6.95 -7.42 -7.78
C VAL A 158 -7.94 -6.28 -8.03
N ILE A 159 -7.45 -5.04 -8.18
CA ILE A 159 -8.26 -3.86 -8.53
C ILE A 159 -8.96 -4.07 -9.88
N PHE A 160 -8.22 -4.53 -10.90
CA PHE A 160 -8.78 -4.81 -12.22
C PHE A 160 -9.92 -5.81 -12.12
N PHE A 161 -9.70 -6.94 -11.43
CA PHE A 161 -10.73 -7.95 -11.24
C PHE A 161 -11.96 -7.40 -10.50
N ALA A 162 -11.75 -6.62 -9.43
CA ALA A 162 -12.85 -6.05 -8.64
C ALA A 162 -13.72 -5.10 -9.48
N ILE A 163 -13.09 -4.27 -10.32
CA ILE A 163 -13.81 -3.38 -11.25
C ILE A 163 -14.57 -4.21 -12.28
N PHE A 164 -13.91 -5.21 -12.90
CA PHE A 164 -14.51 -6.06 -13.91
C PHE A 164 -15.70 -6.86 -13.36
N PHE A 165 -15.58 -7.39 -12.14
CA PHE A 165 -16.66 -8.07 -11.44
C PHE A 165 -17.81 -7.11 -11.12
N GLY A 166 -17.52 -5.91 -10.63
CA GLY A 166 -18.51 -4.87 -10.37
C GLY A 166 -19.28 -4.46 -11.62
N VAL A 167 -18.59 -4.31 -12.77
CA VAL A 167 -19.23 -4.07 -14.08
C VAL A 167 -20.16 -5.22 -14.43
N GLY A 168 -19.74 -6.47 -14.24
CA GLY A 168 -20.60 -7.64 -14.41
C GLY A 168 -21.91 -7.56 -13.62
N LEU A 169 -21.83 -7.08 -12.35
CA LEU A 169 -23.02 -6.89 -11.51
C LEU A 169 -23.95 -5.76 -12.01
N VAL A 170 -23.40 -4.73 -12.65
CA VAL A 170 -24.23 -3.66 -13.27
C VAL A 170 -24.95 -4.15 -14.51
N LEU A 171 -24.36 -5.10 -15.25
CA LEU A 171 -24.92 -5.63 -16.51
C LEU A 171 -26.04 -6.66 -16.32
N ILE A 172 -26.12 -7.35 -15.18
CA ILE A 172 -27.17 -8.33 -14.92
C ILE A 172 -28.41 -7.68 -14.30
N PRO A 173 -29.61 -8.31 -14.43
CA PRO A 173 -30.84 -7.78 -13.82
C PRO A 173 -30.69 -7.59 -12.31
N ASN A 174 -31.18 -6.46 -11.80
CA ASN A 174 -31.09 -6.08 -10.38
C ASN A 174 -31.55 -7.19 -9.40
N LYS A 175 -32.61 -7.93 -9.76
CA LYS A 175 -33.11 -9.03 -8.92
C LYS A 175 -32.05 -10.11 -8.66
N LYS A 176 -31.20 -10.39 -9.66
CA LYS A 176 -30.10 -11.38 -9.57
C LYS A 176 -28.83 -10.75 -8.97
N ALA A 177 -28.57 -9.47 -9.24
CA ALA A 177 -27.40 -8.75 -8.71
C ALA A 177 -27.54 -8.49 -7.19
N LYS A 178 -28.74 -8.20 -6.72
CA LYS A 178 -29.01 -7.75 -5.35
C LYS A 178 -28.38 -8.61 -4.25
N PRO A 179 -28.52 -9.93 -4.23
CA PRO A 179 -27.92 -10.75 -3.17
C PRO A 179 -26.39 -10.62 -3.08
N VAL A 180 -25.74 -10.50 -4.26
CA VAL A 180 -24.29 -10.35 -4.33
C VAL A 180 -23.85 -8.94 -3.89
N LYS A 181 -24.60 -7.91 -4.27
CA LYS A 181 -24.37 -6.54 -3.81
C LYS A 181 -24.52 -6.43 -2.30
N ASP A 182 -25.61 -6.97 -1.73
CA ASP A 182 -25.88 -6.98 -0.29
C ASP A 182 -24.75 -7.72 0.47
N PHE A 183 -24.21 -8.80 -0.11
CA PHE A 183 -23.06 -9.51 0.45
C PHE A 183 -21.79 -8.64 0.50
N PHE A 184 -21.43 -7.99 -0.60
CA PHE A 184 -20.24 -7.13 -0.63
C PHE A 184 -20.42 -5.86 0.22
N ASP A 185 -21.63 -5.36 0.36
CA ASP A 185 -21.94 -4.24 1.24
C ASP A 185 -21.70 -4.63 2.71
N ALA A 186 -22.28 -5.73 3.15
CA ALA A 186 -22.06 -6.27 4.50
C ALA A 186 -20.58 -6.63 4.75
N LEU A 187 -19.91 -7.23 3.78
CA LEU A 187 -18.48 -7.56 3.85
C LEU A 187 -17.63 -6.30 4.02
N ASN A 188 -17.94 -5.25 3.27
CA ASN A 188 -17.24 -3.96 3.40
C ASN A 188 -17.38 -3.37 4.81
N GLU A 189 -18.56 -3.42 5.42
CA GLU A 189 -18.78 -2.97 6.79
C GLU A 189 -17.96 -3.77 7.80
N VAL A 190 -17.91 -5.11 7.65
CA VAL A 190 -17.08 -5.97 8.52
C VAL A 190 -15.60 -5.59 8.40
N ILE A 191 -15.10 -5.40 7.18
CA ILE A 191 -13.69 -5.05 6.95
C ILE A 191 -13.36 -3.69 7.54
N LEU A 192 -14.25 -2.69 7.42
CA LEU A 192 -14.05 -1.39 8.06
C LEU A 192 -13.97 -1.54 9.59
N LYS A 193 -14.76 -2.41 10.19
CA LYS A 193 -14.67 -2.71 11.64
C LYS A 193 -13.37 -3.42 12.02
N LEU A 194 -12.84 -4.30 11.17
CA LEU A 194 -11.52 -4.90 11.38
C LEU A 194 -10.40 -3.84 11.34
N ILE A 195 -10.51 -2.86 10.44
CA ILE A 195 -9.58 -1.72 10.40
C ILE A 195 -9.65 -0.92 11.71
N ASP A 196 -10.87 -0.61 12.20
CA ASP A 196 -11.05 0.08 13.48
C ASP A 196 -10.34 -0.66 14.61
N LEU A 197 -10.48 -2.00 14.67
CA LEU A 197 -9.83 -2.84 15.69
C LEU A 197 -8.29 -2.79 15.59
N ILE A 198 -7.74 -2.86 14.37
CA ILE A 198 -6.27 -2.73 14.18
C ILE A 198 -5.80 -1.34 14.57
N MET A 199 -6.57 -0.30 14.27
CA MET A 199 -6.21 1.08 14.60
C MET A 199 -6.17 1.35 16.11
N ILE A 200 -6.87 0.55 16.93
CA ILE A 200 -6.74 0.60 18.40
C ILE A 200 -5.33 0.17 18.82
N ALA A 201 -4.75 -0.82 18.15
CA ALA A 201 -3.38 -1.29 18.43
C ALA A 201 -2.29 -0.43 17.76
N ALA A 202 -2.67 0.47 16.82
CA ALA A 202 -1.72 1.24 16.04
C ALA A 202 -0.72 2.08 16.88
N PRO A 203 -1.08 2.77 17.97
CA PRO A 203 -0.13 3.52 18.76
C PRO A 203 1.00 2.66 19.33
N TYR A 204 0.70 1.43 19.76
CA TYR A 204 1.67 0.47 20.30
C TYR A 204 2.56 -0.11 19.21
N GLY A 205 1.97 -0.47 18.07
CA GLY A 205 2.73 -0.96 16.93
C GLY A 205 3.65 0.09 16.33
N VAL A 206 3.20 1.35 16.25
CA VAL A 206 4.01 2.48 15.77
C VAL A 206 5.16 2.78 16.75
N PHE A 207 4.91 2.74 18.06
CA PHE A 207 5.97 2.81 19.07
C PHE A 207 7.04 1.72 18.84
N ALA A 208 6.61 0.51 18.52
CA ALA A 208 7.51 -0.64 18.35
C ALA A 208 8.30 -0.62 17.02
N LEU A 209 7.89 0.19 16.05
CA LEU A 209 8.57 0.34 14.74
C LEU A 209 9.68 1.40 14.75
N LEU A 210 9.59 2.35 15.66
CA LEU A 210 10.51 3.49 15.79
C LEU A 210 11.51 3.28 16.92
#